data_5654f0a4aa95dda51f7eebb92d8cbe2a
#
_entry.id   5654f0a4aa95dda51f7eebb92d8cbe2a
#
_cell.length_a   1.000
_cell.length_b   1.000
_cell.length_c   1.000
_cell.angle_alpha   90.00
_cell.angle_beta   90.00
_cell.angle_gamma   90.00
#
_symmetry.space_group_name_H-M   'P 1'
#
loop_
_entity.id
_entity.type
_entity.pdbx_description
1 polymer ?
#
loop_
_entity_poly.entity_id
_entity_poly.type
_entity_poly.pdbx_seq_one_letter_code
_entity_poly.pdbx_strand_id
1 'polypeptide(L)'
;MPQKTNLNINPYFDDFDKDDNFYKVLFKPGFPVQARELTTLQSILQNQIESFGSHMFKEGSMVIPGNVIYDSEYPAVKLNGDHLGIDISVYGKNLVGKRLKGQTSGIVAKVDKFENVSELTGITNPSIFVKYVESGDNNQIEPFQDGEVLITQESFTYGNTSINAGETVASLISEDATSVSSSVSIGSGVYFIRGTFVDVSTDKIFLDPYSNTSSYRVGLTINEEIITAKDDDSLYDIAKGFSTLLHQEQID
;
A
#
# COMPACT_ATOMS: atom_id res chain seq x y z
N MET A 1 -12.10 -7.98 23.10
CA MET A 1 -13.14 -8.26 22.09
C MET A 1 -12.46 -8.27 20.75
N PRO A 2 -12.54 -9.37 19.98
CA PRO A 2 -11.86 -9.50 18.71
C PRO A 2 -12.40 -8.49 17.70
N GLN A 3 -13.68 -8.43 17.58
CA GLN A 3 -14.40 -7.68 16.56
C GLN A 3 -14.94 -6.36 17.14
N LYS A 4 -14.64 -5.23 16.48
CA LYS A 4 -15.22 -3.92 16.85
C LYS A 4 -16.56 -3.67 16.21
N THR A 5 -16.82 -4.31 15.07
CA THR A 5 -18.08 -4.15 14.33
C THR A 5 -19.21 -4.83 15.09
N ASN A 6 -20.26 -4.08 15.39
CA ASN A 6 -21.43 -4.64 16.03
C ASN A 6 -22.31 -5.34 14.97
N LEU A 7 -22.29 -6.67 14.96
CA LEU A 7 -23.12 -7.47 14.06
C LEU A 7 -24.49 -7.83 14.66
N ASN A 8 -24.81 -7.44 15.90
CA ASN A 8 -26.14 -7.60 16.48
C ASN A 8 -27.11 -6.50 15.99
N ILE A 9 -27.15 -6.33 14.68
CA ILE A 9 -27.99 -5.38 13.95
C ILE A 9 -28.64 -6.06 12.74
N ASN A 10 -29.71 -5.46 12.22
CA ASN A 10 -30.32 -5.92 10.97
C ASN A 10 -29.30 -5.79 9.80
N PRO A 11 -29.13 -6.82 8.95
CA PRO A 11 -29.85 -8.08 8.86
C PRO A 11 -29.22 -9.27 9.59
N TYR A 12 -28.07 -9.10 10.26
CA TYR A 12 -27.24 -10.21 10.76
C TYR A 12 -27.72 -10.78 12.08
N PHE A 13 -28.11 -9.92 13.02
CA PHE A 13 -28.60 -10.27 14.36
C PHE A 13 -27.73 -11.29 15.10
N ASP A 14 -26.41 -11.09 15.07
CA ASP A 14 -25.48 -11.88 15.85
C ASP A 14 -25.58 -11.48 17.33
N ASP A 15 -26.19 -12.33 18.13
CA ASP A 15 -26.40 -12.16 19.56
C ASP A 15 -25.38 -12.93 20.42
N PHE A 16 -24.20 -13.23 19.83
CA PHE A 16 -23.13 -13.88 20.58
C PHE A 16 -22.63 -12.98 21.71
N ASP A 17 -22.71 -13.53 22.95
CA ASP A 17 -22.09 -12.96 24.14
C ASP A 17 -21.10 -13.96 24.73
N LYS A 18 -19.89 -13.51 24.98
CA LYS A 18 -18.84 -14.32 25.58
C LYS A 18 -19.17 -14.71 27.02
N ASP A 19 -19.88 -13.86 27.75
CA ASP A 19 -20.19 -14.05 29.16
C ASP A 19 -21.26 -15.14 29.37
N ASP A 20 -22.05 -15.45 28.34
CA ASP A 20 -23.01 -16.57 28.36
C ASP A 20 -22.32 -17.94 28.35
N ASN A 21 -21.05 -18.02 28.06
CA ASN A 21 -20.25 -19.25 27.99
C ASN A 21 -20.82 -20.34 27.07
N PHE A 22 -21.55 -19.96 26.04
CA PHE A 22 -21.98 -20.91 25.02
C PHE A 22 -20.78 -21.28 24.12
N TYR A 23 -20.59 -22.60 23.93
CA TYR A 23 -19.50 -23.12 23.10
C TYR A 23 -19.98 -23.85 21.84
N LYS A 24 -21.30 -24.04 21.69
CA LYS A 24 -21.87 -24.77 20.55
C LYS A 24 -23.33 -24.41 20.33
N VAL A 25 -23.67 -24.15 19.05
CA VAL A 25 -25.06 -24.06 18.59
C VAL A 25 -25.56 -25.45 18.21
N LEU A 26 -26.75 -25.83 18.69
CA LEU A 26 -27.40 -27.12 18.37
C LEU A 26 -28.61 -26.88 17.48
N PHE A 27 -28.60 -27.43 16.29
CA PHE A 27 -29.75 -27.37 15.37
C PHE A 27 -30.77 -28.41 15.72
N LYS A 28 -32.03 -28.00 15.90
CA LYS A 28 -33.12 -28.88 16.22
C LYS A 28 -33.70 -29.49 14.93
N PRO A 29 -33.74 -30.83 14.76
CA PRO A 29 -34.34 -31.46 13.59
C PRO A 29 -35.79 -31.04 13.37
N GLY A 30 -36.18 -30.78 12.12
CA GLY A 30 -37.56 -30.38 11.75
C GLY A 30 -37.83 -28.88 11.87
N PHE A 31 -36.84 -28.05 12.25
CA PHE A 31 -36.94 -26.59 12.28
C PHE A 31 -36.00 -25.98 11.23
N PRO A 32 -36.41 -24.89 10.55
CA PRO A 32 -35.52 -24.18 9.64
C PRO A 32 -34.36 -23.53 10.39
N VAL A 33 -33.16 -23.60 9.81
CA VAL A 33 -31.98 -22.90 10.32
C VAL A 33 -32.10 -21.42 10.00
N GLN A 34 -31.90 -20.58 11.00
CA GLN A 34 -31.90 -19.12 10.83
C GLN A 34 -30.47 -18.60 10.57
N ALA A 35 -30.34 -17.47 9.86
CA ALA A 35 -29.06 -16.85 9.58
C ALA A 35 -28.29 -16.52 10.89
N ARG A 36 -28.98 -16.02 11.91
CA ARG A 36 -28.39 -15.71 13.24
C ARG A 36 -27.71 -16.93 13.90
N GLU A 37 -28.26 -18.14 13.73
CA GLU A 37 -27.66 -19.36 14.29
C GLU A 37 -26.33 -19.70 13.62
N LEU A 38 -26.22 -19.43 12.32
CA LEU A 38 -24.99 -19.61 11.56
C LEU A 38 -23.96 -18.52 11.94
N THR A 39 -24.40 -17.28 12.07
CA THR A 39 -23.51 -16.17 12.50
C THR A 39 -22.99 -16.40 13.91
N THR A 40 -23.87 -16.76 14.86
CA THR A 40 -23.47 -17.07 16.24
C THR A 40 -22.49 -18.26 16.29
N LEU A 41 -22.68 -19.29 15.45
CA LEU A 41 -21.73 -20.40 15.36
C LEU A 41 -20.34 -19.91 14.94
N GLN A 42 -20.26 -19.03 13.93
CA GLN A 42 -18.99 -18.42 13.48
C GLN A 42 -18.34 -17.60 14.61
N SER A 43 -19.11 -16.76 15.28
CA SER A 43 -18.61 -15.92 16.38
C SER A 43 -18.09 -16.74 17.57
N ILE A 44 -18.75 -17.86 17.90
CA ILE A 44 -18.24 -18.80 18.89
C ILE A 44 -16.86 -19.36 18.48
N LEU A 45 -16.73 -19.83 17.24
CA LEU A 45 -15.47 -20.39 16.74
C LEU A 45 -14.36 -19.33 16.69
N GLN A 46 -14.68 -18.13 16.23
CA GLN A 46 -13.75 -17.02 16.19
C GLN A 46 -13.27 -16.62 17.59
N ASN A 47 -14.17 -16.56 18.57
CA ASN A 47 -13.80 -16.31 19.97
C ASN A 47 -12.89 -17.40 20.56
N GLN A 48 -13.05 -18.67 20.16
CA GLN A 48 -12.15 -19.75 20.58
C GLN A 48 -10.75 -19.58 19.95
N ILE A 49 -10.68 -19.23 18.67
CA ILE A 49 -9.42 -18.98 17.95
C ILE A 49 -8.71 -17.78 18.57
N GLU A 50 -9.43 -16.69 18.83
CA GLU A 50 -8.88 -15.52 19.51
C GLU A 50 -8.33 -15.86 20.89
N SER A 51 -9.12 -16.57 21.68
CA SER A 51 -8.70 -16.95 23.04
C SER A 51 -7.44 -17.80 23.01
N PHE A 52 -7.33 -18.73 22.07
CA PHE A 52 -6.10 -19.51 21.85
C PHE A 52 -4.95 -18.63 21.35
N GLY A 53 -5.19 -17.82 20.32
CA GLY A 53 -4.18 -16.98 19.72
C GLY A 53 -3.61 -15.94 20.70
N SER A 54 -4.46 -15.33 21.52
CA SER A 54 -4.05 -14.33 22.53
C SER A 54 -3.14 -14.90 23.64
N HIS A 55 -3.13 -16.22 23.84
CA HIS A 55 -2.16 -16.88 24.71
C HIS A 55 -0.79 -17.07 24.06
N MET A 56 -0.76 -17.17 22.73
CA MET A 56 0.47 -17.42 21.97
C MET A 56 1.09 -16.11 21.44
N PHE A 57 0.25 -15.16 21.04
CA PHE A 57 0.67 -13.93 20.36
C PHE A 57 0.14 -12.70 21.10
N LYS A 58 0.93 -11.64 21.12
CA LYS A 58 0.44 -10.32 21.54
C LYS A 58 -0.29 -9.66 20.38
N GLU A 59 -1.29 -8.86 20.69
CA GLU A 59 -1.98 -8.01 19.72
C GLU A 59 -0.99 -7.18 18.92
N GLY A 60 -1.09 -7.23 17.58
CA GLY A 60 -0.19 -6.55 16.66
C GLY A 60 1.17 -7.21 16.47
N SER A 61 1.41 -8.42 17.01
CA SER A 61 2.67 -9.12 16.81
C SER A 61 2.78 -9.69 15.40
N MET A 62 3.99 -9.64 14.83
CA MET A 62 4.32 -10.32 13.58
C MET A 62 4.45 -11.82 13.84
N VAL A 63 3.57 -12.61 13.26
CA VAL A 63 3.60 -14.10 13.31
C VAL A 63 4.56 -14.62 12.24
N ILE A 64 4.45 -14.08 11.04
CA ILE A 64 5.44 -14.23 9.99
C ILE A 64 6.08 -12.87 9.81
N PRO A 65 7.36 -12.69 10.19
CA PRO A 65 7.97 -11.38 10.17
C PRO A 65 8.25 -10.91 8.74
N GLY A 66 7.72 -9.74 8.40
CA GLY A 66 8.19 -8.93 7.28
C GLY A 66 9.39 -8.09 7.73
N ASN A 67 10.28 -7.79 6.79
CA ASN A 67 11.40 -6.89 7.07
C ASN A 67 10.90 -5.45 7.20
N VAL A 68 11.26 -4.79 8.29
CA VAL A 68 11.09 -3.33 8.42
C VAL A 68 12.44 -2.68 8.17
N ILE A 69 12.54 -1.89 7.11
CA ILE A 69 13.78 -1.24 6.69
C ILE A 69 13.57 0.27 6.75
N TYR A 70 14.44 0.95 7.48
CA TYR A 70 14.58 2.40 7.46
C TYR A 70 15.80 2.76 6.63
N ASP A 71 15.61 3.61 5.63
CA ASP A 71 16.66 4.15 4.79
C ASP A 71 16.66 5.66 4.94
N SER A 72 17.73 6.20 5.52
CA SER A 72 17.91 7.63 5.75
C SER A 72 18.62 8.36 4.60
N GLU A 73 19.04 7.65 3.58
CA GLU A 73 19.82 8.19 2.46
C GLU A 73 19.16 7.88 1.12
N TYR A 74 17.83 7.88 1.09
CA TYR A 74 17.09 7.56 -0.12
C TYR A 74 17.16 8.73 -1.12
N PRO A 75 17.67 8.51 -2.37
CA PRO A 75 17.84 9.58 -3.33
C PRO A 75 16.51 10.17 -3.79
N ALA A 76 16.39 11.49 -3.70
CA ALA A 76 15.30 12.28 -4.24
C ALA A 76 15.84 13.24 -5.31
N VAL A 77 15.12 13.35 -6.42
CA VAL A 77 15.52 14.15 -7.56
C VAL A 77 14.40 15.11 -7.94
N LYS A 78 14.71 16.41 -7.94
CA LYS A 78 13.78 17.49 -8.26
C LYS A 78 13.77 17.73 -9.77
N LEU A 79 12.59 17.79 -10.33
CA LEU A 79 12.36 18.00 -11.75
C LEU A 79 11.87 19.42 -12.01
N ASN A 80 12.07 19.93 -13.22
CA ASN A 80 11.36 21.10 -13.68
C ASN A 80 9.86 20.81 -13.75
N GLY A 81 9.01 21.82 -13.59
CA GLY A 81 7.56 21.67 -13.60
C GLY A 81 6.99 21.22 -14.94
N ASP A 82 7.73 21.49 -16.04
CA ASP A 82 7.35 21.08 -17.38
C ASP A 82 8.53 20.50 -18.16
N HIS A 83 8.22 19.68 -19.16
CA HIS A 83 9.18 19.19 -20.14
C HIS A 83 8.57 19.27 -21.53
N LEU A 84 9.26 19.94 -22.46
CA LEU A 84 8.78 20.21 -23.82
C LEU A 84 7.37 20.86 -23.88
N GLY A 85 7.05 21.70 -22.88
CA GLY A 85 5.77 22.39 -22.80
C GLY A 85 4.63 21.53 -22.23
N ILE A 86 4.92 20.36 -21.72
CA ILE A 86 3.95 19.48 -21.06
C ILE A 86 4.25 19.46 -19.56
N ASP A 87 3.24 19.78 -18.75
CA ASP A 87 3.34 19.71 -17.30
C ASP A 87 3.63 18.26 -16.85
N ILE A 88 4.68 18.11 -16.05
CA ILE A 88 5.12 16.80 -15.55
C ILE A 88 4.08 16.11 -14.69
N SER A 89 3.20 16.86 -14.02
CA SER A 89 2.12 16.31 -13.19
C SER A 89 1.17 15.41 -13.99
N VAL A 90 1.05 15.62 -15.30
CA VAL A 90 0.15 14.87 -16.19
C VAL A 90 0.60 13.42 -16.35
N TYR A 91 1.90 13.17 -16.40
CA TYR A 91 2.44 11.83 -16.67
C TYR A 91 3.48 11.34 -15.65
N GLY A 92 3.85 12.17 -14.69
CA GLY A 92 4.90 11.83 -13.72
C GLY A 92 4.65 10.52 -12.97
N LYS A 93 3.39 10.19 -12.68
CA LYS A 93 3.01 8.90 -12.08
C LYS A 93 3.32 7.70 -12.99
N ASN A 94 3.31 7.89 -14.30
CA ASN A 94 3.62 6.83 -15.27
C ASN A 94 5.13 6.54 -15.37
N LEU A 95 5.97 7.42 -14.81
CA LEU A 95 7.41 7.18 -14.69
C LEU A 95 7.73 6.18 -13.58
N VAL A 96 6.82 5.94 -12.62
CA VAL A 96 7.03 5.00 -11.53
C VAL A 96 7.25 3.59 -12.09
N GLY A 97 8.28 2.93 -11.58
CA GLY A 97 8.72 1.62 -12.05
C GLY A 97 9.64 1.65 -13.27
N LYS A 98 9.76 2.78 -13.97
CA LYS A 98 10.60 2.94 -15.16
C LYS A 98 12.04 3.26 -14.81
N ARG A 99 12.95 2.88 -15.70
CA ARG A 99 14.36 3.26 -15.62
C ARG A 99 14.60 4.51 -16.46
N LEU A 100 15.20 5.49 -15.83
CA LEU A 100 15.58 6.76 -16.47
C LEU A 100 17.10 6.85 -16.53
N LYS A 101 17.62 7.31 -17.66
CA LYS A 101 19.04 7.55 -17.89
C LYS A 101 19.31 9.05 -18.00
N GLY A 102 20.28 9.54 -17.25
CA GLY A 102 20.80 10.90 -17.42
C GLY A 102 21.50 11.05 -18.77
N GLN A 103 21.14 12.06 -19.52
CA GLN A 103 21.72 12.29 -20.87
C GLN A 103 23.20 12.65 -20.81
N THR A 104 23.59 13.37 -19.77
CA THR A 104 24.97 13.86 -19.59
C THR A 104 25.81 12.91 -18.75
N SER A 105 25.24 12.44 -17.64
CA SER A 105 25.95 11.58 -16.69
C SER A 105 26.05 10.12 -17.14
N GLY A 106 25.11 9.67 -17.98
CA GLY A 106 24.97 8.27 -18.33
C GLY A 106 24.40 7.37 -17.24
N ILE A 107 24.17 7.92 -16.05
CA ILE A 107 23.66 7.20 -14.88
C ILE A 107 22.24 6.70 -15.14
N VAL A 108 21.95 5.48 -14.71
CA VAL A 108 20.59 4.92 -14.80
C VAL A 108 20.02 4.74 -13.40
N ALA A 109 18.79 5.24 -13.20
CA ALA A 109 18.05 5.07 -11.97
C ALA A 109 16.64 4.56 -12.26
N LYS A 110 16.13 3.70 -11.37
CA LYS A 110 14.74 3.26 -11.37
C LYS A 110 13.92 4.19 -10.49
N VAL A 111 12.78 4.63 -11.01
CA VAL A 111 11.83 5.47 -10.26
C VAL A 111 10.97 4.59 -9.36
N ASP A 112 11.02 4.82 -8.07
CA ASP A 112 10.17 4.12 -7.10
C ASP A 112 8.89 4.91 -6.78
N LYS A 113 8.96 6.25 -6.79
CA LYS A 113 7.80 7.11 -6.52
C LYS A 113 7.93 8.44 -7.25
N PHE A 114 6.79 9.02 -7.59
CA PHE A 114 6.65 10.38 -8.08
C PHE A 114 5.74 11.16 -7.14
N GLU A 115 6.16 12.36 -6.77
CA GLU A 115 5.35 13.31 -6.00
C GLU A 115 5.31 14.65 -6.71
N ASN A 116 4.12 15.24 -6.75
CA ASN A 116 3.94 16.58 -7.29
C ASN A 116 4.18 17.64 -6.21
N VAL A 117 4.28 18.89 -6.62
CA VAL A 117 4.38 20.04 -5.70
C VAL A 117 3.26 19.99 -4.67
N SER A 118 3.61 20.11 -3.40
CA SER A 118 2.68 20.07 -2.28
C SER A 118 3.23 20.82 -1.08
N GLU A 119 2.54 21.85 -0.64
CA GLU A 119 2.89 22.57 0.58
C GLU A 119 2.75 21.71 1.84
N LEU A 120 1.81 20.76 1.82
CA LEU A 120 1.56 19.86 2.96
C LEU A 120 2.72 18.92 3.23
N THR A 121 3.41 18.49 2.18
CA THR A 121 4.54 17.56 2.25
C THR A 121 5.90 18.25 2.11
N GLY A 122 5.93 19.58 1.93
CA GLY A 122 7.16 20.35 1.74
C GLY A 122 7.86 20.13 0.40
N ILE A 123 7.14 19.56 -0.59
CA ILE A 123 7.67 19.35 -1.94
C ILE A 123 7.55 20.64 -2.74
N THR A 124 8.68 21.25 -3.04
CA THR A 124 8.78 22.53 -3.75
C THR A 124 8.76 22.39 -5.26
N ASN A 125 9.23 21.26 -5.78
CA ASN A 125 9.29 20.92 -7.21
C ASN A 125 8.74 19.52 -7.42
N PRO A 126 8.16 19.17 -8.58
CA PRO A 126 7.85 17.79 -8.90
C PRO A 126 9.09 16.94 -8.67
N SER A 127 8.96 15.84 -7.94
CA SER A 127 10.10 15.06 -7.50
C SER A 127 9.90 13.58 -7.72
N ILE A 128 10.99 12.92 -8.10
CA ILE A 128 11.06 11.47 -8.19
C ILE A 128 12.00 10.93 -7.12
N PHE A 129 11.57 9.85 -6.48
CA PHE A 129 12.40 9.07 -5.57
C PHE A 129 12.94 7.88 -6.34
N VAL A 130 14.26 7.77 -6.38
CA VAL A 130 14.92 6.84 -7.29
C VAL A 130 15.89 5.92 -6.59
N LYS A 131 16.13 4.79 -7.22
CA LYS A 131 17.23 3.90 -6.86
C LYS A 131 18.20 3.85 -8.04
N TYR A 132 19.44 4.29 -7.83
CA TYR A 132 20.47 4.18 -8.83
C TYR A 132 20.80 2.69 -9.09
N VAL A 133 20.77 2.27 -10.35
CA VAL A 133 20.94 0.86 -10.75
C VAL A 133 22.18 0.65 -11.63
N GLU A 134 22.62 1.69 -12.35
CA GLU A 134 23.84 1.64 -13.16
C GLU A 134 24.64 2.92 -12.95
N SER A 135 25.97 2.78 -12.85
CA SER A 135 26.89 3.91 -12.79
C SER A 135 26.97 4.61 -14.15
N GLY A 136 27.38 5.88 -14.12
CA GLY A 136 27.58 6.67 -15.33
C GLY A 136 28.77 6.20 -16.17
N ASP A 137 29.02 6.94 -17.24
CA ASP A 137 30.07 6.62 -18.23
C ASP A 137 31.49 6.59 -17.63
N ASN A 138 31.67 7.20 -16.46
CA ASN A 138 32.95 7.20 -15.72
C ASN A 138 33.07 6.04 -14.68
N ASN A 139 32.09 5.13 -14.63
CA ASN A 139 32.02 4.02 -13.64
C ASN A 139 32.03 4.46 -12.17
N GLN A 140 31.65 5.71 -11.88
CA GLN A 140 31.45 6.21 -10.52
C GLN A 140 29.95 6.19 -10.21
N ILE A 141 29.62 5.84 -8.97
CA ILE A 141 28.23 5.94 -8.48
C ILE A 141 28.06 7.38 -8.01
N GLU A 142 27.70 8.24 -8.92
CA GLU A 142 27.37 9.63 -8.65
C GLU A 142 25.87 9.85 -8.85
N PRO A 143 25.25 10.85 -8.18
CA PRO A 143 23.89 11.25 -8.49
C PRO A 143 23.79 11.88 -9.88
N PHE A 144 22.59 12.01 -10.40
CA PHE A 144 22.32 12.79 -11.60
C PHE A 144 22.88 14.20 -11.46
N GLN A 145 23.26 14.81 -12.60
CA GLN A 145 23.80 16.16 -12.62
C GLN A 145 22.69 17.21 -12.65
N ASP A 146 22.95 18.35 -12.03
CA ASP A 146 22.03 19.49 -12.06
C ASP A 146 21.75 19.93 -13.50
N GLY A 147 20.48 20.20 -13.80
CA GLY A 147 20.04 20.66 -15.11
C GLY A 147 20.05 19.61 -16.24
N GLU A 148 20.45 18.36 -15.97
CA GLU A 148 20.45 17.35 -17.03
C GLU A 148 19.05 16.88 -17.45
N VAL A 149 18.97 16.33 -18.66
CA VAL A 149 17.76 15.77 -19.23
C VAL A 149 17.73 14.26 -18.98
N LEU A 150 16.57 13.75 -18.61
CA LEU A 150 16.34 12.33 -18.39
C LEU A 150 15.67 11.68 -19.60
N ILE A 151 16.18 10.53 -19.96
CA ILE A 151 15.72 9.69 -21.08
C ILE A 151 15.11 8.42 -20.50
N THR A 152 13.90 8.08 -20.94
CA THR A 152 13.30 6.79 -20.52
C THR A 152 13.96 5.61 -21.23
N GLN A 153 14.23 4.54 -20.50
CA GLN A 153 14.74 3.28 -21.06
C GLN A 153 13.60 2.35 -21.50
N GLU A 154 12.38 2.68 -21.16
CA GLU A 154 11.20 1.84 -21.36
C GLU A 154 10.04 2.69 -21.87
N SER A 155 9.27 2.15 -22.82
CA SER A 155 8.07 2.83 -23.31
C SER A 155 6.96 2.85 -22.26
N PHE A 156 6.13 3.89 -22.29
CA PHE A 156 4.92 4.01 -21.49
C PHE A 156 3.89 4.89 -22.21
N THR A 157 2.63 4.81 -21.74
CA THR A 157 1.52 5.61 -22.26
C THR A 157 0.89 6.42 -21.16
N TYR A 158 0.41 7.61 -21.49
CA TYR A 158 -0.45 8.43 -20.66
C TYR A 158 -1.55 9.08 -21.51
N GLY A 159 -2.80 8.97 -21.07
CA GLY A 159 -3.92 9.34 -21.93
C GLY A 159 -3.85 8.62 -23.28
N ASN A 160 -3.85 9.39 -24.36
CA ASN A 160 -3.72 8.89 -25.74
C ASN A 160 -2.30 9.05 -26.31
N THR A 161 -1.34 9.46 -25.50
CA THR A 161 0.06 9.70 -25.94
C THR A 161 0.94 8.53 -25.54
N SER A 162 1.79 8.09 -26.46
CA SER A 162 2.79 7.06 -26.23
C SER A 162 4.18 7.69 -26.27
N ILE A 163 5.01 7.40 -25.27
CA ILE A 163 6.43 7.76 -25.21
C ILE A 163 7.24 6.50 -25.41
N ASN A 164 8.19 6.54 -26.35
CA ASN A 164 9.02 5.38 -26.64
C ASN A 164 10.30 5.38 -25.81
N ALA A 165 10.90 4.19 -25.68
CA ALA A 165 12.22 4.06 -25.10
C ALA A 165 13.23 4.91 -25.88
N GLY A 166 14.10 5.63 -25.19
CA GLY A 166 15.07 6.55 -25.77
C GLY A 166 14.58 8.00 -25.94
N GLU A 167 13.32 8.30 -25.65
CA GLU A 167 12.81 9.67 -25.66
C GLU A 167 13.09 10.38 -24.35
N THR A 168 13.25 11.71 -24.42
CA THR A 168 13.42 12.57 -23.23
C THR A 168 12.09 12.75 -22.52
N VAL A 169 12.09 12.66 -21.20
CA VAL A 169 10.85 12.65 -20.40
C VAL A 169 10.82 13.66 -19.27
N ALA A 170 11.95 14.20 -18.86
CA ALA A 170 12.04 15.19 -17.82
C ALA A 170 13.36 15.93 -17.90
N SER A 171 13.46 17.08 -17.27
CA SER A 171 14.72 17.76 -17.00
C SER A 171 14.81 18.08 -15.52
N LEU A 172 16.02 18.02 -14.98
CA LEU A 172 16.31 18.39 -13.62
C LEU A 172 16.34 19.91 -13.47
N ILE A 173 16.08 20.40 -12.27
CA ILE A 173 16.33 21.82 -11.96
C ILE A 173 17.83 22.12 -12.04
N SER A 174 18.15 23.39 -12.25
CA SER A 174 19.54 23.83 -12.55
C SER A 174 20.47 23.88 -11.34
N GLU A 175 19.94 23.82 -10.12
CA GLU A 175 20.69 23.89 -8.88
C GLU A 175 20.04 22.99 -7.83
N ASP A 176 20.84 22.26 -7.07
CA ASP A 176 20.39 21.37 -6.00
C ASP A 176 19.29 20.37 -6.48
N ALA A 177 19.43 19.84 -7.66
CA ALA A 177 18.46 18.91 -8.23
C ALA A 177 18.39 17.58 -7.48
N THR A 178 19.50 17.15 -6.91
CA THR A 178 19.56 15.90 -6.15
C THR A 178 19.62 16.18 -4.66
N SER A 179 18.87 15.43 -3.90
CA SER A 179 18.78 15.53 -2.45
C SER A 179 18.60 14.16 -1.82
N VAL A 180 18.60 14.13 -0.51
CA VAL A 180 18.42 12.91 0.27
C VAL A 180 17.08 12.97 0.99
N SER A 181 16.34 11.89 0.92
CA SER A 181 15.07 11.66 1.61
C SER A 181 15.22 10.52 2.61
N SER A 182 14.25 10.35 3.47
CA SER A 182 14.13 9.16 4.31
C SER A 182 12.92 8.33 3.93
N SER A 183 13.08 7.02 3.93
CA SER A 183 12.00 6.08 3.63
C SER A 183 11.90 4.98 4.68
N VAL A 184 10.68 4.48 4.86
CA VAL A 184 10.41 3.27 5.63
C VAL A 184 9.69 2.29 4.73
N SER A 185 10.18 1.07 4.66
CA SER A 185 9.52 -0.01 3.95
C SER A 185 9.21 -1.15 4.90
N ILE A 186 8.07 -1.79 4.67
CA ILE A 186 7.65 -3.02 5.31
C ILE A 186 7.61 -4.13 4.27
N GLY A 187 8.20 -5.27 4.57
CA GLY A 187 8.07 -6.47 3.74
C GLY A 187 6.76 -7.20 4.03
N SER A 188 6.37 -8.08 3.12
CA SER A 188 5.20 -8.93 3.32
C SER A 188 5.35 -9.78 4.59
N GLY A 189 4.27 -9.89 5.35
CA GLY A 189 4.26 -10.64 6.60
C GLY A 189 2.84 -10.91 7.08
N VAL A 190 2.71 -11.66 8.16
CA VAL A 190 1.42 -11.98 8.79
C VAL A 190 1.39 -11.42 10.21
N TYR A 191 0.35 -10.69 10.52
CA TYR A 191 0.16 -10.08 11.83
C TYR A 191 -1.03 -10.72 12.54
N PHE A 192 -0.92 -10.86 13.87
CA PHE A 192 -2.04 -11.28 14.70
C PHE A 192 -2.80 -10.04 15.18
N ILE A 193 -4.02 -9.86 14.69
CA ILE A 193 -4.85 -8.68 14.94
C ILE A 193 -6.26 -9.14 15.30
N ARG A 194 -6.75 -8.76 16.46
CA ARG A 194 -8.12 -9.04 16.95
C ARG A 194 -8.56 -10.50 16.77
N GLY A 195 -7.65 -11.42 17.04
CA GLY A 195 -7.93 -12.85 16.92
C GLY A 195 -7.84 -13.41 15.50
N THR A 196 -7.41 -12.60 14.54
CA THR A 196 -7.28 -12.98 13.14
C THR A 196 -5.82 -12.85 12.69
N PHE A 197 -5.42 -13.66 11.72
CA PHE A 197 -4.13 -13.56 11.05
C PHE A 197 -4.32 -12.76 9.78
N VAL A 198 -3.70 -11.58 9.72
CA VAL A 198 -3.84 -10.62 8.61
C VAL A 198 -2.56 -10.60 7.79
N ASP A 199 -2.69 -10.85 6.49
CA ASP A 199 -1.60 -10.74 5.54
C ASP A 199 -1.36 -9.27 5.18
N VAL A 200 -0.13 -8.81 5.39
CA VAL A 200 0.29 -7.47 5.01
C VAL A 200 1.22 -7.56 3.81
N SER A 201 0.92 -6.86 2.76
CA SER A 201 1.74 -6.75 1.56
C SER A 201 2.93 -5.82 1.78
N THR A 202 3.95 -5.97 0.93
CA THR A 202 5.09 -5.03 0.92
C THR A 202 4.63 -3.63 0.56
N ASP A 203 4.99 -2.65 1.40
CA ASP A 203 4.73 -1.23 1.13
C ASP A 203 5.94 -0.38 1.52
N LYS A 204 6.03 0.82 0.93
CA LYS A 204 7.07 1.81 1.18
C LYS A 204 6.48 3.20 1.26
N ILE A 205 6.83 3.90 2.33
CA ILE A 205 6.48 5.30 2.51
C ILE A 205 7.75 6.16 2.56
N PHE A 206 7.64 7.37 2.03
CA PHE A 206 8.67 8.39 2.12
C PHE A 206 8.24 9.39 3.20
N LEU A 207 9.14 9.70 4.12
CA LEU A 207 8.83 10.53 5.29
C LEU A 207 8.99 12.01 4.96
N ASP A 208 10.23 12.43 4.73
CA ASP A 208 10.54 13.81 4.31
C ASP A 208 11.20 13.81 2.93
N PRO A 209 10.70 14.63 2.01
CA PRO A 209 11.17 14.58 0.61
C PRO A 209 12.62 15.06 0.42
N TYR A 210 13.13 15.92 1.32
CA TYR A 210 14.45 16.54 1.18
C TYR A 210 15.24 16.59 2.48
N SER A 211 14.94 15.71 3.42
CA SER A 211 15.60 15.65 4.73
C SER A 211 15.75 14.21 5.20
N ASN A 212 16.84 13.95 5.87
CA ASN A 212 17.12 12.64 6.49
C ASN A 212 17.05 12.69 8.03
N THR A 213 16.62 13.82 8.59
CA THR A 213 16.55 14.04 10.05
C THR A 213 15.14 13.88 10.62
N SER A 214 14.30 13.15 9.94
CA SER A 214 12.89 12.93 10.30
C SER A 214 12.75 12.25 11.66
N SER A 215 11.78 12.69 12.44
CA SER A 215 11.40 12.07 13.71
C SER A 215 9.91 11.72 13.69
N TYR A 216 9.58 10.52 13.19
CA TYR A 216 8.21 10.03 13.05
C TYR A 216 8.02 8.70 13.76
N ARG A 217 6.78 8.45 14.16
CA ARG A 217 6.30 7.12 14.51
C ARG A 217 5.55 6.55 13.33
N VAL A 218 6.11 5.52 12.72
CA VAL A 218 5.50 4.82 11.59
C VAL A 218 4.83 3.54 12.08
N GLY A 219 3.67 3.23 11.55
CA GLY A 219 2.92 2.02 11.91
C GLY A 219 1.79 1.75 10.93
N LEU A 220 1.16 0.61 11.10
CA LEU A 220 -0.01 0.19 10.33
C LEU A 220 -1.29 0.67 11.04
N THR A 221 -2.30 1.04 10.28
CA THR A 221 -3.64 1.33 10.77
C THR A 221 -4.55 0.16 10.42
N ILE A 222 -5.30 -0.31 11.41
CA ILE A 222 -6.25 -1.40 11.24
C ILE A 222 -7.57 -0.78 10.78
N ASN A 223 -8.06 -1.18 9.63
CA ASN A 223 -9.40 -0.91 9.14
C ASN A 223 -10.19 -2.21 9.07
N GLU A 224 -11.43 -2.20 9.54
CA GLU A 224 -12.32 -3.36 9.59
C GLU A 224 -13.66 -2.91 9.04
N GLU A 225 -14.10 -3.52 7.95
CA GLU A 225 -15.33 -3.12 7.26
C GLU A 225 -16.10 -4.33 6.72
N ILE A 226 -17.40 -4.15 6.54
CA ILE A 226 -18.26 -5.16 5.92
C ILE A 226 -18.28 -4.91 4.42
N ILE A 227 -17.72 -5.84 3.67
CA ILE A 227 -17.73 -5.81 2.20
C ILE A 227 -18.99 -6.51 1.70
N THR A 228 -19.71 -5.85 0.81
CA THR A 228 -20.92 -6.37 0.17
C THR A 228 -20.70 -6.58 -1.32
N ALA A 229 -21.64 -7.30 -1.97
CA ALA A 229 -21.60 -7.45 -3.43
C ALA A 229 -21.73 -6.13 -4.22
N LYS A 230 -22.02 -5.00 -3.56
CA LYS A 230 -21.97 -3.67 -4.18
C LYS A 230 -20.56 -3.09 -4.20
N ASP A 231 -19.73 -3.54 -3.26
CA ASP A 231 -18.36 -3.07 -3.07
C ASP A 231 -17.38 -3.96 -3.83
N ASP A 232 -17.70 -5.27 -3.95
CA ASP A 232 -16.91 -6.25 -4.69
C ASP A 232 -17.81 -7.18 -5.53
N ASP A 233 -17.68 -7.05 -6.85
CA ASP A 233 -18.45 -7.84 -7.82
C ASP A 233 -18.17 -9.35 -7.74
N SER A 234 -17.04 -9.78 -7.17
CA SER A 234 -16.72 -11.20 -7.00
C SER A 234 -17.65 -11.92 -6.02
N LEU A 235 -18.35 -11.15 -5.17
CA LEU A 235 -19.34 -11.66 -4.23
C LEU A 235 -20.72 -11.92 -4.85
N TYR A 236 -20.90 -11.68 -6.15
CA TYR A 236 -22.10 -12.09 -6.86
C TYR A 236 -22.11 -13.59 -7.15
N ASP A 237 -23.29 -14.23 -6.94
CA ASP A 237 -23.50 -15.62 -7.38
C ASP A 237 -23.58 -15.70 -8.89
N ILE A 238 -22.51 -16.16 -9.51
CA ILE A 238 -22.40 -16.32 -10.97
C ILE A 238 -23.42 -17.35 -11.51
N ALA A 239 -23.87 -18.30 -10.69
CA ALA A 239 -24.73 -19.40 -11.16
C ALA A 239 -26.16 -18.98 -11.48
N LYS A 240 -26.65 -17.85 -10.96
CA LYS A 240 -28.04 -17.38 -11.11
C LYS A 240 -28.18 -16.01 -11.76
N GLY A 241 -27.11 -15.29 -12.02
CA GLY A 241 -27.17 -13.92 -12.53
C GLY A 241 -27.83 -12.90 -11.58
N PHE A 242 -28.07 -13.27 -10.34
CA PHE A 242 -28.61 -12.42 -9.28
C PHE A 242 -27.62 -12.35 -8.13
N SER A 243 -27.53 -11.18 -7.48
CA SER A 243 -26.72 -11.01 -6.30
C SER A 243 -27.25 -11.84 -5.13
N THR A 244 -26.60 -12.94 -4.83
CA THR A 244 -26.67 -13.48 -3.48
C THR A 244 -25.74 -12.64 -2.65
N LEU A 245 -26.31 -11.89 -1.70
CA LEU A 245 -25.54 -11.02 -0.82
C LEU A 245 -24.68 -11.88 0.13
N LEU A 246 -23.50 -12.26 -0.36
CA LEU A 246 -22.44 -12.68 0.55
C LEU A 246 -21.83 -11.39 1.10
N HIS A 247 -21.98 -11.20 2.39
CA HIS A 247 -21.27 -10.15 3.11
C HIS A 247 -20.03 -10.79 3.71
N GLN A 248 -18.87 -10.25 3.43
CA GLN A 248 -17.62 -10.66 4.04
C GLN A 248 -17.10 -9.50 4.89
N GLU A 249 -16.49 -9.84 6.01
CA GLU A 249 -15.77 -8.90 6.84
C GLU A 249 -14.28 -8.99 6.48
N GLN A 250 -13.69 -7.85 6.17
CA GLN A 250 -12.28 -7.73 5.79
C GLN A 250 -11.54 -6.88 6.80
N ILE A 251 -10.33 -7.26 7.11
CA ILE A 251 -9.38 -6.47 7.92
C ILE A 251 -8.18 -6.16 7.02
N ASP A 252 -7.91 -4.87 6.82
CA ASP A 252 -6.74 -4.33 6.11
C ASP A 252 -5.75 -3.64 7.07
#